data_655597625854d1cc16cf365dccfa6b2d
#
_entry.id   655597625854d1cc16cf365dccfa6b2d
#
_cell.length_a   1.000
_cell.length_b   1.000
_cell.length_c   1.000
_cell.angle_alpha   90.00
_cell.angle_beta   90.00
_cell.angle_gamma   90.00
#
_symmetry.space_group_name_H-M   'P 1'
#
loop_
_entity.id
_entity.type
_entity.pdbx_description
1 polymer ?
#
loop_
_entity_poly.entity_id
_entity_poly.type
_entity_poly.pdbx_seq_one_letter_code
_entity_poly.pdbx_strand_id
1 'polypeptide(L)'
;MFDFLKKKKEPQGYVHKPRDFDRDERIEIQKIVSSIPVTRKLLSQDLLVTAINNYVVKNIKIGSTAARNVNTTKYPQVFFSSFKDLIESTENLMKIEPYWRFEGNGPTDQMNDINARRDKIIRGFINESFNDLVKQIEVQRSPAKKQKLFDDYQNSLINNIDICGEQNFDFFKNLCREKLNIQE
;
A
#
# COMPACT_ATOMS: atom_id res chain seq x y z
N MET A 1 1.20 13.46 3.75
CA MET A 1 0.13 13.44 2.75
C MET A 1 0.80 13.11 1.41
N PHE A 2 0.32 12.08 0.72
CA PHE A 2 0.94 11.62 -0.53
C PHE A 2 0.57 12.57 -1.68
N ASP A 3 1.21 13.75 -1.76
CA ASP A 3 0.91 14.77 -2.79
C ASP A 3 1.20 14.31 -4.22
N PHE A 4 2.07 13.30 -4.38
CA PHE A 4 2.36 12.72 -5.70
C PHE A 4 1.15 11.99 -6.32
N LEU A 5 0.17 11.58 -5.50
CA LEU A 5 -1.07 10.94 -5.97
C LEU A 5 -2.23 11.93 -6.17
N LYS A 6 -2.08 13.20 -5.78
CA LYS A 6 -3.16 14.21 -5.86
C LYS A 6 -3.32 14.89 -7.21
N LYS A 7 -2.36 14.77 -8.09
CA LYS A 7 -2.42 15.43 -9.40
C LYS A 7 -2.26 14.41 -10.50
N LYS A 8 -3.32 14.06 -11.15
CA LYS A 8 -3.47 14.15 -12.60
C LYS A 8 -4.69 13.38 -13.07
N LYS A 9 -5.31 13.93 -14.14
CA LYS A 9 -6.20 13.26 -15.08
C LYS A 9 -5.86 11.79 -15.18
N GLU A 10 -6.88 10.93 -15.30
CA GLU A 10 -6.69 9.51 -15.60
C GLU A 10 -5.51 9.32 -16.54
N PRO A 11 -4.59 8.39 -16.25
CA PRO A 11 -3.44 8.17 -17.10
C PRO A 11 -3.95 7.85 -18.51
N GLN A 12 -3.93 8.83 -19.38
CA GLN A 12 -4.00 8.59 -20.82
C GLN A 12 -2.83 7.68 -21.12
N GLY A 13 -3.14 6.48 -21.65
CA GLY A 13 -2.25 5.36 -21.79
C GLY A 13 -0.81 5.76 -22.08
N TYR A 14 0.10 5.33 -21.23
CA TYR A 14 1.53 5.54 -21.40
C TYR A 14 1.98 4.84 -22.69
N VAL A 15 1.96 5.55 -23.80
CA VAL A 15 2.54 5.08 -25.04
C VAL A 15 3.97 5.60 -25.09
N HIS A 16 4.88 4.96 -24.35
CA HIS A 16 6.29 5.07 -24.64
C HIS A 16 6.59 4.16 -25.85
N LYS A 17 7.27 4.69 -26.85
CA LYS A 17 7.95 3.85 -27.86
C LYS A 17 9.08 3.14 -27.10
N PRO A 18 8.94 1.86 -26.71
CA PRO A 18 10.00 1.17 -26.02
C PRO A 18 11.13 0.92 -27.01
N ARG A 19 12.37 0.94 -26.51
CA ARG A 19 13.48 0.35 -27.24
C ARG A 19 13.21 -1.13 -27.50
N ASP A 20 13.85 -1.67 -28.51
CA ASP A 20 13.80 -3.12 -28.73
C ASP A 20 14.50 -3.83 -27.57
N PHE A 21 13.85 -4.86 -27.04
CA PHE A 21 14.40 -5.73 -26.02
C PHE A 21 15.15 -6.88 -26.67
N ASP A 22 16.35 -7.18 -26.15
CA ASP A 22 17.06 -8.38 -26.57
C ASP A 22 16.35 -9.65 -26.05
N ARG A 23 16.92 -10.83 -26.37
CA ARG A 23 16.28 -12.10 -26.01
C ARG A 23 16.19 -12.31 -24.51
N ASP A 24 17.24 -11.96 -23.77
CA ASP A 24 17.32 -12.21 -22.33
C ASP A 24 16.41 -11.25 -21.58
N GLU A 25 16.39 -9.99 -21.95
CA GLU A 25 15.42 -9.00 -21.45
C GLU A 25 13.99 -9.46 -21.71
N ARG A 26 13.67 -9.97 -22.89
CA ARG A 26 12.32 -10.47 -23.20
C ARG A 26 11.92 -11.65 -22.30
N ILE A 27 12.87 -12.53 -21.98
CA ILE A 27 12.65 -13.64 -21.04
C ILE A 27 12.34 -13.12 -19.66
N GLU A 28 13.13 -12.17 -19.15
CA GLU A 28 12.94 -11.60 -17.82
C GLU A 28 11.63 -10.81 -17.70
N ILE A 29 11.38 -9.93 -18.66
CA ILE A 29 10.14 -9.16 -18.71
C ILE A 29 8.92 -10.09 -18.73
N GLN A 30 8.95 -11.13 -19.58
CA GLN A 30 7.83 -12.06 -19.68
C GLN A 30 7.54 -12.77 -18.36
N LYS A 31 8.56 -13.13 -17.58
CA LYS A 31 8.40 -13.73 -16.24
C LYS A 31 7.68 -12.79 -15.27
N ILE A 32 7.89 -11.48 -15.41
CA ILE A 32 7.29 -10.46 -14.54
C ILE A 32 5.84 -10.17 -14.94
N VAL A 33 5.59 -9.97 -16.23
CA VAL A 33 4.32 -9.37 -16.71
C VAL A 33 3.32 -10.35 -17.29
N SER A 34 3.70 -11.61 -17.50
CA SER A 34 2.86 -12.59 -18.21
C SER A 34 2.68 -13.88 -17.41
N SER A 35 1.48 -14.44 -17.46
CA SER A 35 1.19 -15.79 -16.98
C SER A 35 1.62 -16.90 -17.94
N ILE A 36 2.07 -16.54 -19.17
CA ILE A 36 2.52 -17.51 -20.17
C ILE A 36 3.96 -17.90 -19.86
N PRO A 37 4.25 -19.18 -19.51
CA PRO A 37 5.61 -19.62 -19.27
C PRO A 37 6.50 -19.43 -20.49
N VAL A 38 7.72 -18.91 -20.28
CA VAL A 38 8.72 -18.70 -21.35
C VAL A 38 9.06 -20.02 -22.07
N THR A 39 9.07 -21.13 -21.33
CA THR A 39 9.30 -22.50 -21.88
C THR A 39 8.22 -22.92 -22.88
N ARG A 40 7.01 -22.36 -22.75
CA ARG A 40 5.91 -22.64 -23.70
C ARG A 40 5.98 -21.75 -24.92
N LYS A 41 6.26 -20.46 -24.75
CA LYS A 41 6.31 -19.48 -25.84
C LYS A 41 7.01 -18.21 -25.38
N LEU A 42 8.03 -17.77 -26.12
CA LEU A 42 8.58 -16.43 -25.95
C LEU A 42 7.72 -15.43 -26.74
N LEU A 43 7.22 -14.42 -26.05
CA LEU A 43 6.38 -13.38 -26.63
C LEU A 43 7.19 -12.49 -27.60
N SER A 44 6.53 -12.00 -28.65
CA SER A 44 7.10 -10.98 -29.52
C SER A 44 7.25 -9.65 -28.79
N GLN A 45 8.03 -8.74 -29.34
CA GLN A 45 8.24 -7.39 -28.81
C GLN A 45 6.90 -6.67 -28.55
N ASP A 46 6.00 -6.64 -29.52
CA ASP A 46 4.72 -5.94 -29.42
C ASP A 46 3.81 -6.53 -28.31
N LEU A 47 3.79 -7.86 -28.22
CA LEU A 47 3.01 -8.54 -27.17
C LEU A 47 3.59 -8.26 -25.79
N LEU A 48 4.92 -8.18 -25.65
CA LEU A 48 5.56 -7.80 -24.39
C LEU A 48 5.26 -6.36 -24.02
N VAL A 49 5.35 -5.43 -24.96
CA VAL A 49 5.00 -4.01 -24.71
C VAL A 49 3.56 -3.88 -24.23
N THR A 50 2.64 -4.59 -24.87
CA THR A 50 1.24 -4.63 -24.45
C THR A 50 1.09 -5.22 -23.04
N ALA A 51 1.80 -6.30 -22.74
CA ALA A 51 1.77 -6.93 -21.42
C ALA A 51 2.36 -6.02 -20.34
N ILE A 52 3.47 -5.34 -20.60
CA ILE A 52 4.06 -4.33 -19.70
C ILE A 52 3.05 -3.23 -19.41
N ASN A 53 2.45 -2.66 -20.46
CA ASN A 53 1.49 -1.57 -20.28
C ASN A 53 0.31 -2.00 -19.40
N ASN A 54 -0.27 -3.18 -19.64
CA ASN A 54 -1.34 -3.71 -18.83
C ASN A 54 -0.91 -3.94 -17.36
N TYR A 55 0.30 -4.46 -17.16
CA TYR A 55 0.88 -4.69 -15.84
C TYR A 55 1.08 -3.37 -15.08
N VAL A 56 1.67 -2.36 -15.75
CA VAL A 56 1.88 -1.03 -15.18
C VAL A 56 0.57 -0.36 -14.81
N VAL A 57 -0.39 -0.31 -15.74
CA VAL A 57 -1.72 0.29 -15.49
C VAL A 57 -2.45 -0.39 -14.34
N LYS A 58 -2.41 -1.73 -14.27
CA LYS A 58 -3.01 -2.50 -13.17
C LYS A 58 -2.40 -2.10 -11.82
N ASN A 59 -1.07 -2.09 -11.69
CA ASN A 59 -0.40 -1.78 -10.43
C ASN A 59 -0.55 -0.31 -10.04
N ILE A 60 -0.52 0.64 -10.98
CA ILE A 60 -0.83 2.05 -10.71
C ILE A 60 -2.26 2.19 -10.17
N LYS A 61 -3.24 1.50 -10.73
CA LYS A 61 -4.63 1.54 -10.26
C LYS A 61 -4.76 0.99 -8.84
N ILE A 62 -4.12 -0.14 -8.53
CA ILE A 62 -4.09 -0.72 -7.18
C ILE A 62 -3.46 0.28 -6.21
N GLY A 63 -2.25 0.75 -6.48
CA GLY A 63 -1.52 1.69 -5.63
C GLY A 63 -2.28 3.00 -5.39
N SER A 64 -2.90 3.57 -6.42
CA SER A 64 -3.69 4.80 -6.29
C SER A 64 -4.95 4.61 -5.42
N THR A 65 -5.62 3.46 -5.55
CA THR A 65 -6.77 3.13 -4.71
C THR A 65 -6.35 2.89 -3.27
N ALA A 66 -5.26 2.14 -3.08
CA ALA A 66 -4.67 1.85 -1.78
C ALA A 66 -4.24 3.14 -1.05
N ALA A 67 -3.53 4.03 -1.72
CA ALA A 67 -3.12 5.31 -1.16
C ALA A 67 -4.30 6.20 -0.75
N ARG A 68 -5.40 6.21 -1.54
CA ARG A 68 -6.62 6.90 -1.15
C ARG A 68 -7.20 6.34 0.12
N ASN A 69 -7.33 5.01 0.21
CA ASN A 69 -7.87 4.35 1.41
C ASN A 69 -7.00 4.62 2.64
N VAL A 70 -5.68 4.53 2.53
CA VAL A 70 -4.72 4.86 3.62
C VAL A 70 -4.95 6.27 4.14
N ASN A 71 -5.26 7.24 3.27
CA ASN A 71 -5.46 8.63 3.65
C ASN A 71 -6.87 8.96 4.18
N THR A 72 -7.87 8.11 3.95
CA THR A 72 -9.26 8.45 4.24
C THR A 72 -9.97 7.51 5.20
N THR A 73 -9.46 6.28 5.39
CA THR A 73 -10.11 5.30 6.24
C THR A 73 -9.85 5.58 7.73
N LYS A 74 -10.82 5.19 8.55
CA LYS A 74 -10.74 5.18 10.01
C LYS A 74 -10.72 3.76 10.59
N TYR A 75 -10.81 2.75 9.72
CA TYR A 75 -10.88 1.34 10.09
C TYR A 75 -9.51 0.68 9.98
N PRO A 76 -8.94 0.14 11.08
CA PRO A 76 -7.60 -0.45 11.06
C PRO A 76 -7.41 -1.54 10.02
N GLN A 77 -8.38 -2.45 9.87
CA GLN A 77 -8.29 -3.52 8.87
C GLN A 77 -8.17 -2.98 7.44
N VAL A 78 -8.96 -1.96 7.09
CA VAL A 78 -8.92 -1.33 5.77
C VAL A 78 -7.62 -0.57 5.58
N PHE A 79 -7.13 0.11 6.63
CA PHE A 79 -5.86 0.83 6.58
C PHE A 79 -4.70 -0.13 6.29
N PHE A 80 -4.53 -1.18 7.09
CA PHE A 80 -3.38 -2.09 6.96
C PHE A 80 -3.43 -2.91 5.66
N SER A 81 -4.61 -3.40 5.25
CA SER A 81 -4.73 -4.07 3.95
C SER A 81 -4.39 -3.13 2.79
N SER A 82 -4.86 -1.90 2.83
CA SER A 82 -4.53 -0.91 1.79
C SER A 82 -3.07 -0.48 1.83
N PHE A 83 -2.47 -0.37 3.02
CA PHE A 83 -1.04 -0.05 3.14
C PHE A 83 -0.16 -1.17 2.57
N LYS A 84 -0.55 -2.42 2.77
CA LYS A 84 0.07 -3.59 2.14
C LYS A 84 -0.06 -3.55 0.62
N ASP A 85 -1.27 -3.31 0.10
CA ASP A 85 -1.52 -3.20 -1.33
C ASP A 85 -0.69 -2.07 -1.97
N LEU A 86 -0.49 -0.94 -1.25
CA LEU A 86 0.34 0.17 -1.70
C LEU A 86 1.81 -0.25 -1.84
N ILE A 87 2.35 -0.96 -0.85
CA ILE A 87 3.72 -1.48 -0.88
C ILE A 87 3.86 -2.48 -2.04
N GLU A 88 3.02 -3.51 -2.09
CA GLU A 88 3.09 -4.58 -3.09
C GLU A 88 2.96 -4.05 -4.52
N SER A 89 2.05 -3.11 -4.76
CA SER A 89 1.89 -2.51 -6.09
C SER A 89 3.12 -1.69 -6.50
N THR A 90 3.76 -1.00 -5.55
CA THR A 90 4.99 -0.24 -5.81
C THR A 90 6.18 -1.18 -6.06
N GLU A 91 6.33 -2.26 -5.26
CA GLU A 91 7.34 -3.29 -5.50
C GLU A 91 7.19 -3.97 -6.86
N ASN A 92 5.95 -4.23 -7.27
CA ASN A 92 5.67 -4.78 -8.59
C ASN A 92 6.10 -3.82 -9.71
N LEU A 93 5.86 -2.51 -9.55
CA LEU A 93 6.33 -1.52 -10.52
C LEU A 93 7.86 -1.39 -10.54
N MET A 94 8.54 -1.53 -9.40
CA MET A 94 10.01 -1.55 -9.33
C MET A 94 10.63 -2.70 -10.15
N LYS A 95 9.98 -3.87 -10.20
CA LYS A 95 10.46 -5.00 -11.01
C LYS A 95 10.53 -4.70 -12.51
N ILE A 96 9.66 -3.82 -13.00
CA ILE A 96 9.60 -3.45 -14.41
C ILE A 96 10.31 -2.12 -14.73
N GLU A 97 10.72 -1.37 -13.70
CA GLU A 97 11.38 -0.06 -13.85
C GLU A 97 12.64 -0.09 -14.73
N PRO A 98 13.50 -1.13 -14.73
CA PRO A 98 14.64 -1.21 -15.62
C PRO A 98 14.27 -1.25 -17.11
N TYR A 99 13.07 -1.69 -17.43
CA TYR A 99 12.58 -1.92 -18.78
C TYR A 99 11.53 -0.90 -19.24
N TRP A 100 10.99 -0.10 -18.30
CA TRP A 100 9.89 0.82 -18.55
C TRP A 100 10.16 2.19 -17.95
N ARG A 101 10.03 3.22 -18.77
CA ARG A 101 10.23 4.60 -18.33
C ARG A 101 8.95 5.14 -17.69
N PHE A 102 9.07 5.59 -16.44
CA PHE A 102 8.00 6.29 -15.73
C PHE A 102 8.16 7.81 -15.89
N GLU A 103 7.04 8.53 -15.95
CA GLU A 103 7.04 9.99 -15.90
C GLU A 103 7.10 10.48 -14.46
N GLY A 104 8.01 11.41 -14.16
CA GLY A 104 8.22 11.94 -12.82
C GLY A 104 9.01 11.00 -11.93
N ASN A 105 8.64 10.92 -10.64
CA ASN A 105 9.29 10.03 -9.67
C ASN A 105 8.97 8.57 -10.01
N GLY A 106 10.01 7.77 -10.20
CA GLY A 106 9.89 6.35 -10.47
C GLY A 106 9.37 5.55 -9.25
N PRO A 107 9.03 4.27 -9.46
CA PRO A 107 8.59 3.39 -8.36
C PRO A 107 9.61 3.28 -7.24
N THR A 108 10.91 3.25 -7.54
CA THR A 108 11.98 3.23 -6.52
C THR A 108 11.93 4.48 -5.64
N ASP A 109 11.77 5.68 -6.21
CA ASP A 109 11.66 6.91 -5.43
C ASP A 109 10.40 6.91 -4.57
N GLN A 110 9.29 6.39 -5.12
CA GLN A 110 8.03 6.25 -4.38
C GLN A 110 8.18 5.30 -3.18
N MET A 111 8.86 4.17 -3.35
CA MET A 111 9.14 3.23 -2.28
C MET A 111 10.01 3.86 -1.19
N ASN A 112 11.04 4.60 -1.58
CA ASN A 112 11.90 5.33 -0.64
C ASN A 112 11.09 6.34 0.19
N ASP A 113 10.15 7.09 -0.44
CA ASP A 113 9.28 8.03 0.26
C ASP A 113 8.30 7.31 1.22
N ILE A 114 7.71 6.17 0.80
CA ILE A 114 6.86 5.33 1.65
C ILE A 114 7.65 4.88 2.88
N ASN A 115 8.84 4.32 2.69
CA ASN A 115 9.69 3.82 3.78
C ASN A 115 10.11 4.94 4.75
N ALA A 116 10.52 6.10 4.22
CA ALA A 116 10.93 7.25 5.03
C ALA A 116 9.78 7.81 5.88
N ARG A 117 8.53 7.65 5.45
CA ARG A 117 7.34 8.19 6.14
C ARG A 117 6.50 7.14 6.82
N ARG A 118 6.84 5.85 6.72
CA ARG A 118 6.04 4.72 7.21
C ARG A 118 5.55 4.93 8.62
N ASP A 119 6.46 5.14 9.57
CA ASP A 119 6.09 5.29 10.99
C ASP A 119 5.22 6.52 11.24
N LYS A 120 5.51 7.63 10.57
CA LYS A 120 4.70 8.84 10.68
C LYS A 120 3.26 8.61 10.20
N ILE A 121 3.09 7.87 9.10
CA ILE A 121 1.78 7.55 8.53
C ILE A 121 1.01 6.64 9.48
N ILE A 122 1.65 5.58 9.98
CA ILE A 122 1.03 4.59 10.88
C ILE A 122 0.65 5.26 12.21
N ARG A 123 1.54 6.02 12.83
CA ARG A 123 1.24 6.76 14.08
C ARG A 123 0.14 7.79 13.89
N GLY A 124 0.14 8.51 12.78
CA GLY A 124 -0.95 9.44 12.44
C GLY A 124 -2.29 8.72 12.37
N PHE A 125 -2.35 7.60 11.66
CA PHE A 125 -3.54 6.77 11.57
C PHE A 125 -3.98 6.25 12.97
N ILE A 126 -3.06 5.65 13.75
CA ILE A 126 -3.37 5.13 15.09
C ILE A 126 -3.95 6.25 15.96
N ASN A 127 -3.32 7.41 15.99
CA ASN A 127 -3.79 8.53 16.81
C ASN A 127 -5.21 9.01 16.44
N GLU A 128 -5.50 9.15 15.15
CA GLU A 128 -6.81 9.59 14.67
C GLU A 128 -7.90 8.53 14.89
N SER A 129 -7.64 7.28 14.48
CA SER A 129 -8.60 6.19 14.61
C SER A 129 -8.86 5.79 16.07
N PHE A 130 -7.84 5.88 16.93
CA PHE A 130 -7.99 5.64 18.36
C PHE A 130 -8.82 6.74 19.04
N ASN A 131 -8.65 8.00 18.67
CA ASN A 131 -9.51 9.08 19.15
C ASN A 131 -10.99 8.85 18.78
N ASP A 132 -11.24 8.35 17.58
CA ASP A 132 -12.60 8.00 17.15
C ASP A 132 -13.12 6.76 17.91
N LEU A 133 -12.26 5.78 18.19
CA LEU A 133 -12.61 4.63 19.05
C LEU A 133 -13.00 5.08 20.47
N VAL A 134 -12.22 5.96 21.09
CA VAL A 134 -12.52 6.50 22.43
C VAL A 134 -13.91 7.14 22.47
N LYS A 135 -14.23 7.99 21.49
CA LYS A 135 -15.58 8.59 21.37
C LYS A 135 -16.68 7.53 21.22
N GLN A 136 -16.43 6.45 20.46
CA GLN A 136 -17.40 5.37 20.31
C GLN A 136 -17.58 4.61 21.62
N ILE A 137 -16.51 4.37 22.39
CA ILE A 137 -16.56 3.73 23.71
C ILE A 137 -17.31 4.60 24.71
N GLU A 138 -17.11 5.90 24.71
CA GLU A 138 -17.78 6.85 25.64
C GLU A 138 -19.31 6.80 25.51
N VAL A 139 -19.83 6.75 24.28
CA VAL A 139 -21.28 6.73 24.03
C VAL A 139 -21.93 5.36 24.26
N GLN A 140 -21.15 4.28 24.38
CA GLN A 140 -21.68 2.95 24.66
C GLN A 140 -22.12 2.83 26.13
N ARG A 141 -23.34 2.31 26.35
CA ARG A 141 -23.86 2.04 27.70
C ARG A 141 -23.45 0.67 28.25
N SER A 142 -23.21 -0.30 27.35
CA SER A 142 -22.90 -1.68 27.74
C SER A 142 -21.38 -1.87 27.90
N PRO A 143 -20.92 -2.30 29.12
CA PRO A 143 -19.51 -2.60 29.35
C PRO A 143 -18.95 -3.65 28.36
N ALA A 144 -19.74 -4.71 28.08
CA ALA A 144 -19.33 -5.77 27.15
C ALA A 144 -19.13 -5.24 25.71
N LYS A 145 -19.96 -4.26 25.27
CA LYS A 145 -19.77 -3.64 23.95
C LYS A 145 -18.56 -2.73 23.93
N LYS A 146 -18.27 -2.02 25.01
CA LYS A 146 -17.07 -1.20 25.16
C LYS A 146 -15.82 -2.05 25.03
N GLN A 147 -15.77 -3.15 25.79
CA GLN A 147 -14.66 -4.09 25.75
C GLN A 147 -14.47 -4.67 24.36
N LYS A 148 -15.55 -5.12 23.71
CA LYS A 148 -15.48 -5.68 22.35
C LYS A 148 -14.92 -4.68 21.37
N LEU A 149 -15.32 -3.41 21.37
CA LEU A 149 -14.78 -2.38 20.48
C LEU A 149 -13.28 -2.20 20.67
N PHE A 150 -12.82 -2.21 21.90
CA PHE A 150 -11.40 -2.09 22.23
C PHE A 150 -10.62 -3.32 21.75
N ASP A 151 -11.12 -4.53 22.07
CA ASP A 151 -10.48 -5.78 21.68
C ASP A 151 -10.40 -5.92 20.14
N ASP A 152 -11.48 -5.59 19.42
CA ASP A 152 -11.50 -5.63 17.95
C ASP A 152 -10.46 -4.69 17.35
N TYR A 153 -10.28 -3.50 17.93
CA TYR A 153 -9.26 -2.54 17.51
C TYR A 153 -7.85 -3.04 17.78
N GLN A 154 -7.59 -3.47 19.04
CA GLN A 154 -6.29 -4.01 19.44
C GLN A 154 -5.89 -5.23 18.61
N ASN A 155 -6.81 -6.16 18.40
CA ASN A 155 -6.58 -7.34 17.57
C ASN A 155 -6.27 -6.98 16.12
N SER A 156 -6.87 -5.91 15.59
CA SER A 156 -6.54 -5.43 14.24
C SER A 156 -5.10 -4.91 14.13
N LEU A 157 -4.54 -4.31 15.18
CA LEU A 157 -3.13 -3.91 15.22
C LEU A 157 -2.21 -5.12 15.37
N ILE A 158 -2.54 -6.06 16.27
CA ILE A 158 -1.74 -7.27 16.53
C ILE A 158 -1.67 -8.14 15.26
N ASN A 159 -2.79 -8.35 14.58
CA ASN A 159 -2.86 -9.16 13.37
C ASN A 159 -2.10 -8.56 12.17
N ASN A 160 -1.70 -7.29 12.28
CA ASN A 160 -0.91 -6.59 11.27
C ASN A 160 0.41 -6.05 11.84
N ILE A 161 0.97 -6.72 12.83
CA ILE A 161 2.18 -6.26 13.54
C ILE A 161 3.41 -6.17 12.63
N ASP A 162 3.49 -7.00 11.59
CA ASP A 162 4.49 -6.99 10.54
C ASP A 162 4.51 -5.66 9.76
N ILE A 163 3.36 -5.05 9.57
CA ILE A 163 3.19 -3.76 8.93
C ILE A 163 3.23 -2.62 9.95
N CYS A 164 2.50 -2.79 11.04
CA CYS A 164 2.42 -1.81 12.12
C CYS A 164 3.81 -1.52 12.72
N GLY A 165 4.56 -2.57 13.03
CA GLY A 165 5.81 -2.51 13.77
C GLY A 165 5.61 -2.39 15.28
N GLU A 166 6.50 -3.02 16.05
CA GLU A 166 6.43 -3.05 17.52
C GLU A 166 6.42 -1.65 18.14
N GLN A 167 7.25 -0.74 17.63
CA GLN A 167 7.34 0.64 18.13
C GLN A 167 6.02 1.42 17.97
N ASN A 168 5.27 1.16 16.91
CA ASN A 168 3.97 1.80 16.69
C ASN A 168 2.88 1.12 17.53
N PHE A 169 3.02 -0.16 17.83
CA PHE A 169 2.16 -0.85 18.80
C PHE A 169 2.41 -0.35 20.22
N ASP A 170 3.66 -0.11 20.63
CA ASP A 170 3.98 0.52 21.90
C ASP A 170 3.46 1.97 22.00
N PHE A 171 3.49 2.71 20.89
CA PHE A 171 2.82 4.01 20.83
C PHE A 171 1.31 3.90 21.10
N PHE A 172 0.63 2.89 20.54
CA PHE A 172 -0.78 2.61 20.86
C PHE A 172 -0.98 2.31 22.33
N LYS A 173 -0.16 1.45 22.96
CA LYS A 173 -0.25 1.15 24.41
C LYS A 173 -0.12 2.42 25.26
N ASN A 174 0.80 3.32 24.90
CA ASN A 174 0.94 4.60 25.60
C ASN A 174 -0.32 5.47 25.47
N LEU A 175 -0.94 5.53 24.28
CA LEU A 175 -2.23 6.21 24.12
C LEU A 175 -3.34 5.59 24.98
N CYS A 176 -3.36 4.26 25.15
CA CYS A 176 -4.32 3.60 26.04
C CYS A 176 -4.14 4.02 27.49
N ARG A 177 -2.89 4.09 27.98
CA ARG A 177 -2.58 4.56 29.34
C ARG A 177 -3.01 6.00 29.55
N GLU A 178 -2.71 6.87 28.60
CA GLU A 178 -3.02 8.30 28.69
C GLU A 178 -4.53 8.59 28.64
N LYS A 179 -5.28 7.92 27.77
CA LYS A 179 -6.67 8.30 27.47
C LYS A 179 -7.72 7.43 28.13
N LEU A 180 -7.42 6.17 28.46
CA LEU A 180 -8.37 5.24 29.05
C LEU A 180 -8.04 4.89 30.50
N ASN A 181 -6.92 5.39 31.06
CA ASN A 181 -6.41 5.03 32.40
C ASN A 181 -6.26 3.51 32.59
N ILE A 182 -5.98 2.77 31.51
CA ILE A 182 -5.75 1.32 31.59
C ILE A 182 -4.30 1.13 32.04
N GLN A 183 -4.11 0.62 33.28
CA GLN A 183 -2.83 0.08 33.72
C GLN A 183 -2.81 -1.41 33.37
N GLU A 184 -1.74 -1.86 32.71
CA GLU A 184 -1.48 -3.30 32.51
C GLU A 184 -1.11 -3.99 33.81
#